data_eba5d1d55981266e9f91f1bffff463e7
#
_entry.id   eba5d1d55981266e9f91f1bffff463e7
#
_cell.length_a   1.000
_cell.length_b   1.000
_cell.length_c   1.000
_cell.angle_alpha   90.00
_cell.angle_beta   90.00
_cell.angle_gamma   90.00
#
_symmetry.space_group_name_H-M   'P 1'
#
loop_
_entity.id
_entity.type
_entity.pdbx_description
1 polymer ?
#
loop_
_entity_poly.entity_id
_entity_poly.type
_entity_poly.pdbx_seq_one_letter_code
_entity_poly.pdbx_strand_id
1 'polypeptide(L)'
;DHIVGELMKGFVKKRPVSEEIEKALKTVDPQMGAELSEKLQQGLPAIALTGHAGLTTAFMNDVDGSMTYAEQVLGYGKEGDVFLGISTSGNSKNVLYAAVTAKAKGLKVIGLLGRDGGRIRGYSDTAIVVPEQETFKIQELHLPVYHALCLMLEEYFF
;
A
#
# COMPACT_ATOMS: atom_id res chain seq x y z
N ASP A 1 1.79 6.82 -1.85
CA ASP A 1 0.52 7.23 -2.49
C ASP A 1 0.40 6.68 -3.92
N HIS A 2 1.45 6.82 -4.78
CA HIS A 2 1.40 6.41 -6.20
C HIS A 2 0.95 4.95 -6.39
N ILE A 3 1.57 3.99 -5.69
CA ILE A 3 1.20 2.56 -5.74
C ILE A 3 -0.28 2.35 -5.42
N VAL A 4 -0.82 3.05 -4.42
CA VAL A 4 -2.23 2.96 -4.04
C VAL A 4 -3.14 3.39 -5.19
N GLY A 5 -2.78 4.48 -5.90
CA GLY A 5 -3.50 4.92 -7.08
C GLY A 5 -3.55 3.86 -8.17
N GLU A 6 -2.42 3.18 -8.43
CA GLU A 6 -2.33 2.14 -9.46
C GLU A 6 -3.05 0.84 -9.06
N LEU A 7 -3.13 0.54 -7.78
CA LEU A 7 -3.86 -0.64 -7.28
C LEU A 7 -5.38 -0.41 -7.30
N MET A 8 -5.84 0.78 -6.92
CA MET A 8 -7.26 1.08 -6.74
C MET A 8 -8.03 1.42 -8.02
N LYS A 9 -7.35 1.63 -9.15
CA LYS A 9 -7.95 1.82 -10.48
C LYS A 9 -7.21 0.98 -11.53
N GLY A 10 -7.71 0.90 -12.75
CA GLY A 10 -6.98 0.31 -13.87
C GLY A 10 -5.62 0.98 -14.07
N PHE A 11 -4.55 0.21 -14.05
CA PHE A 11 -3.19 0.68 -14.35
C PHE A 11 -2.94 0.68 -15.86
N VAL A 12 -3.06 -0.47 -16.50
CA VAL A 12 -2.96 -0.66 -17.94
C VAL A 12 -4.22 -1.30 -18.50
N LYS A 13 -4.82 -2.23 -17.77
CA LYS A 13 -6.08 -2.86 -18.16
C LYS A 13 -7.28 -2.02 -17.73
N LYS A 14 -8.35 -2.06 -18.53
CA LYS A 14 -9.67 -1.61 -18.08
C LYS A 14 -10.20 -2.61 -17.04
N ARG A 15 -10.73 -2.10 -15.94
CA ARG A 15 -11.29 -2.93 -14.85
C ARG A 15 -12.75 -2.52 -14.60
N PRO A 16 -13.69 -2.81 -15.53
CA PRO A 16 -15.09 -2.46 -15.35
C PRO A 16 -15.62 -3.10 -14.06
N VAL A 17 -16.60 -2.46 -13.42
CA VAL A 17 -17.29 -3.05 -12.27
C VAL A 17 -17.93 -4.39 -12.65
N SER A 18 -18.12 -5.28 -11.68
CA SER A 18 -18.78 -6.56 -11.91
C SER A 18 -20.27 -6.35 -12.26
N GLU A 19 -20.86 -7.30 -12.99
CA GLU A 19 -22.29 -7.28 -13.32
C GLU A 19 -23.18 -7.19 -12.07
N GLU A 20 -22.75 -7.80 -10.96
CA GLU A 20 -23.45 -7.75 -9.68
C GLU A 20 -23.48 -6.31 -9.13
N ILE A 21 -22.34 -5.62 -9.13
CA ILE A 21 -22.24 -4.22 -8.68
C ILE A 21 -22.99 -3.30 -9.61
N GLU A 22 -22.89 -3.48 -10.94
CA GLU A 22 -23.65 -2.71 -11.91
C GLU A 22 -25.16 -2.80 -11.65
N LYS A 23 -25.67 -4.02 -11.47
CA LYS A 23 -27.08 -4.28 -11.15
C LYS A 23 -27.50 -3.63 -9.82
N ALA A 24 -26.65 -3.75 -8.80
CA ALA A 24 -26.91 -3.15 -7.49
C ALA A 24 -26.99 -1.62 -7.58
N LEU A 25 -26.05 -0.98 -8.27
CA LEU A 25 -26.04 0.47 -8.49
C LEU A 25 -27.31 0.95 -9.19
N LYS A 26 -27.71 0.28 -10.28
CA LYS A 26 -28.94 0.60 -11.03
C LYS A 26 -30.23 0.31 -10.23
N THR A 27 -30.18 -0.59 -9.28
CA THR A 27 -31.32 -0.86 -8.37
C THR A 27 -31.50 0.25 -7.35
N VAL A 28 -30.40 0.84 -6.86
CA VAL A 28 -30.45 2.00 -5.94
C VAL A 28 -30.93 3.25 -6.64
N ASP A 29 -30.37 3.55 -7.81
CA ASP A 29 -30.80 4.67 -8.65
C ASP A 29 -30.51 4.32 -10.12
N PRO A 30 -31.53 4.22 -10.98
CA PRO A 30 -31.34 3.79 -12.37
C PRO A 30 -30.44 4.72 -13.20
N GLN A 31 -30.54 6.05 -13.01
CA GLN A 31 -29.78 7.02 -13.79
C GLN A 31 -28.35 7.17 -13.27
N MET A 32 -28.19 7.46 -11.98
CA MET A 32 -26.87 7.57 -11.38
C MET A 32 -26.13 6.23 -11.39
N GLY A 33 -26.84 5.12 -11.18
CA GLY A 33 -26.26 3.78 -11.21
C GLY A 33 -25.73 3.42 -12.60
N ALA A 34 -26.37 3.84 -13.67
CA ALA A 34 -25.84 3.67 -15.02
C ALA A 34 -24.54 4.47 -15.23
N GLU A 35 -24.51 5.73 -14.82
CA GLU A 35 -23.32 6.58 -14.91
C GLU A 35 -22.16 6.06 -14.04
N LEU A 36 -22.45 5.62 -12.81
CA LEU A 36 -21.45 5.06 -11.89
C LEU A 36 -20.86 3.76 -12.43
N SER A 37 -21.69 2.86 -12.95
CA SER A 37 -21.20 1.58 -13.49
C SER A 37 -20.34 1.74 -14.74
N GLU A 38 -20.55 2.79 -15.52
CA GLU A 38 -19.69 3.12 -16.68
C GLU A 38 -18.31 3.66 -16.27
N LYS A 39 -18.26 4.44 -15.18
CA LYS A 39 -17.06 5.22 -14.78
C LYS A 39 -16.26 4.58 -13.65
N LEU A 40 -16.89 3.87 -12.73
CA LEU A 40 -16.20 3.19 -11.65
C LEU A 40 -15.41 1.98 -12.17
N GLN A 41 -14.36 1.65 -11.44
CA GLN A 41 -13.46 0.54 -11.79
C GLN A 41 -13.27 -0.38 -10.59
N GLN A 42 -13.05 -1.66 -10.85
CA GLN A 42 -12.60 -2.59 -9.82
C GLN A 42 -11.18 -2.22 -9.37
N GLY A 43 -10.96 -2.22 -8.08
CA GLY A 43 -9.67 -1.92 -7.47
C GLY A 43 -9.24 -2.99 -6.48
N LEU A 44 -7.94 -3.11 -6.28
CA LEU A 44 -7.38 -3.84 -5.15
C LEU A 44 -7.37 -2.90 -3.94
N PRO A 45 -7.96 -3.29 -2.79
CA PRO A 45 -7.97 -2.45 -1.60
C PRO A 45 -6.55 -2.10 -1.15
N ALA A 46 -6.23 -0.82 -1.08
CA ALA A 46 -4.93 -0.34 -0.64
C ALA A 46 -5.06 1.01 0.07
N ILE A 47 -4.27 1.21 1.12
CA ILE A 47 -4.27 2.42 1.94
C ILE A 47 -2.84 2.95 2.07
N ALA A 48 -2.63 4.23 1.73
CA ALA A 48 -1.38 4.91 1.99
C ALA A 48 -1.37 5.48 3.42
N LEU A 49 -0.47 4.99 4.27
CA LEU A 49 -0.37 5.43 5.66
C LEU A 49 0.21 6.85 5.81
N THR A 50 0.65 7.45 4.71
CA THR A 50 1.20 8.82 4.67
C THR A 50 0.13 9.92 4.65
N GLY A 51 -1.11 9.59 4.34
CA GLY A 51 -2.20 10.55 4.12
C GLY A 51 -3.03 10.94 5.34
N HIS A 52 -2.79 10.38 6.53
CA HIS A 52 -3.64 10.60 7.71
C HIS A 52 -3.16 11.78 8.56
N ALA A 53 -3.37 13.01 8.06
CA ALA A 53 -2.85 14.24 8.69
C ALA A 53 -3.32 14.40 10.15
N GLY A 54 -4.59 14.19 10.46
CA GLY A 54 -5.13 14.35 11.82
C GLY A 54 -4.47 13.41 12.82
N LEU A 55 -4.36 12.12 12.50
CA LEU A 55 -3.69 11.15 13.38
C LEU A 55 -2.20 11.44 13.51
N THR A 56 -1.54 11.82 12.42
CA THR A 56 -0.11 12.17 12.44
C THR A 56 0.14 13.33 13.39
N THR A 57 -0.67 14.39 13.31
CA THR A 57 -0.55 15.56 14.19
C THR A 57 -0.80 15.17 15.65
N ALA A 58 -1.85 14.39 15.93
CA ALA A 58 -2.16 13.95 17.29
C ALA A 58 -1.01 13.11 17.87
N PHE A 59 -0.49 12.13 17.14
CA PHE A 59 0.62 11.31 17.61
C PHE A 59 1.93 12.10 17.80
N MET A 60 2.19 13.09 16.96
CA MET A 60 3.35 13.97 17.11
C MET A 60 3.28 14.80 18.41
N ASN A 61 2.09 15.24 18.81
CA ASN A 61 1.90 16.05 20.00
C ASN A 61 1.78 15.23 21.29
N ASP A 62 1.05 14.12 21.24
CA ASP A 62 0.55 13.45 22.44
C ASP A 62 1.30 12.14 22.75
N VAL A 63 1.99 11.54 21.77
CA VAL A 63 2.63 10.22 21.93
C VAL A 63 4.06 10.22 21.38
N ASP A 64 4.24 9.78 20.15
CA ASP A 64 5.49 9.75 19.38
C ASP A 64 5.16 9.69 17.88
N GLY A 65 5.48 10.73 17.14
CA GLY A 65 5.22 10.81 15.70
C GLY A 65 5.85 9.66 14.89
N SER A 66 6.91 9.01 15.39
CA SER A 66 7.51 7.84 14.75
C SER A 66 6.61 6.59 14.81
N MET A 67 5.56 6.57 15.61
CA MET A 67 4.63 5.45 15.75
C MET A 67 3.36 5.60 14.89
N THR A 68 3.18 6.71 14.17
CA THR A 68 1.96 7.00 13.41
C THR A 68 1.59 5.89 12.40
N TYR A 69 2.58 5.28 11.73
CA TYR A 69 2.31 4.18 10.81
C TYR A 69 1.97 2.89 11.56
N ALA A 70 2.62 2.63 12.67
CA ALA A 70 2.33 1.48 13.52
C ALA A 70 0.89 1.52 14.06
N GLU A 71 0.43 2.70 14.50
CA GLU A 71 -0.95 2.91 14.94
C GLU A 71 -1.97 2.66 13.82
N GLN A 72 -1.69 3.13 12.61
CA GLN A 72 -2.55 2.86 11.47
C GLN A 72 -2.59 1.37 11.10
N VAL A 73 -1.44 0.69 11.15
CA VAL A 73 -1.39 -0.77 10.99
C VAL A 73 -2.18 -1.48 12.07
N LEU A 74 -2.09 -1.02 13.32
CA LEU A 74 -2.88 -1.57 14.43
C LEU A 74 -4.38 -1.38 14.20
N GLY A 75 -4.80 -0.21 13.73
CA GLY A 75 -6.21 0.13 13.51
C GLY A 75 -6.81 -0.56 12.28
N TYR A 76 -6.13 -0.53 11.15
CA TYR A 76 -6.67 -1.02 9.87
C TYR A 76 -6.34 -2.47 9.57
N GLY A 77 -5.12 -2.93 9.93
CA GLY A 77 -4.62 -4.23 9.51
C GLY A 77 -5.39 -5.40 10.10
N LYS A 78 -5.59 -6.42 9.30
CA LYS A 78 -6.20 -7.69 9.67
C LYS A 78 -5.25 -8.83 9.34
N GLU A 79 -5.40 -9.95 10.00
CA GLU A 79 -4.66 -11.18 9.67
C GLU A 79 -4.85 -11.52 8.19
N GLY A 80 -3.75 -11.82 7.50
CA GLY A 80 -3.73 -12.10 6.07
C GLY A 80 -3.54 -10.89 5.17
N ASP A 81 -3.69 -9.67 5.67
CA ASP A 81 -3.34 -8.47 4.91
C ASP A 81 -1.83 -8.36 4.65
N VAL A 82 -1.44 -7.47 3.77
CA VAL A 82 -0.05 -7.22 3.40
C VAL A 82 0.36 -5.79 3.81
N PHE A 83 1.44 -5.67 4.54
CA PHE A 83 2.12 -4.40 4.80
C PHE A 83 3.32 -4.25 3.86
N LEU A 84 3.31 -3.24 2.99
CA LEU A 84 4.45 -2.86 2.15
C LEU A 84 5.22 -1.73 2.81
N GLY A 85 6.39 -2.04 3.36
CA GLY A 85 7.31 -1.07 3.95
C GLY A 85 8.36 -0.60 2.93
N ILE A 86 8.41 0.71 2.65
CA ILE A 86 9.37 1.30 1.71
C ILE A 86 10.38 2.14 2.51
N SER A 87 11.66 1.79 2.41
CA SER A 87 12.73 2.51 3.08
C SER A 87 14.06 2.36 2.35
N THR A 88 14.67 3.47 1.94
CA THR A 88 15.95 3.44 1.21
C THR A 88 17.10 2.89 2.07
N SER A 89 17.10 3.14 3.37
CA SER A 89 18.13 2.62 4.28
C SER A 89 17.74 1.29 4.94
N GLY A 90 16.45 0.90 4.87
CA GLY A 90 15.92 -0.22 5.65
C GLY A 90 15.90 0.01 7.17
N ASN A 91 16.15 1.25 7.63
CA ASN A 91 16.28 1.59 9.05
C ASN A 91 15.35 2.73 9.52
N SER A 92 14.44 3.19 8.67
CA SER A 92 13.47 4.24 9.04
C SER A 92 12.62 3.78 10.21
N LYS A 93 12.73 4.48 11.36
CA LYS A 93 12.10 4.08 12.64
C LYS A 93 10.60 3.88 12.52
N ASN A 94 9.89 4.79 11.84
CA ASN A 94 8.45 4.72 11.62
C ASN A 94 8.02 3.49 10.79
N VAL A 95 8.76 3.16 9.73
CA VAL A 95 8.50 1.97 8.90
C VAL A 95 8.84 0.69 9.67
N LEU A 96 9.91 0.71 10.46
CA LEU A 96 10.32 -0.43 11.29
C LEU A 96 9.25 -0.76 12.34
N TYR A 97 8.72 0.24 13.04
CA TYR A 97 7.64 0.05 14.02
C TYR A 97 6.38 -0.51 13.36
N ALA A 98 6.01 0.01 12.20
CA ALA A 98 4.89 -0.52 11.43
C ALA A 98 5.11 -1.98 10.99
N ALA A 99 6.31 -2.34 10.55
CA ALA A 99 6.65 -3.72 10.18
C ALA A 99 6.54 -4.69 11.38
N VAL A 100 7.02 -4.29 12.55
CA VAL A 100 6.90 -5.07 13.80
C VAL A 100 5.42 -5.24 14.18
N THR A 101 4.63 -4.16 14.12
CA THR A 101 3.18 -4.20 14.41
C THR A 101 2.44 -5.09 13.41
N ALA A 102 2.78 -5.01 12.12
CA ALA A 102 2.21 -5.86 11.09
C ALA A 102 2.46 -7.35 11.36
N LYS A 103 3.70 -7.72 11.70
CA LYS A 103 4.04 -9.10 12.11
C LYS A 103 3.23 -9.55 13.31
N ALA A 104 3.12 -8.72 14.34
CA ALA A 104 2.37 -9.04 15.56
C ALA A 104 0.88 -9.27 15.29
N LYS A 105 0.31 -8.60 14.28
CA LYS A 105 -1.08 -8.76 13.84
C LYS A 105 -1.31 -9.87 12.80
N GLY A 106 -0.28 -10.60 12.41
CA GLY A 106 -0.41 -11.67 11.42
C GLY A 106 -0.45 -11.20 9.95
N LEU A 107 -0.07 -9.95 9.69
CA LEU A 107 0.08 -9.47 8.31
C LEU A 107 1.37 -10.05 7.70
N LYS A 108 1.36 -10.19 6.37
CA LYS A 108 2.59 -10.42 5.60
C LYS A 108 3.33 -9.10 5.41
N VAL A 109 4.64 -9.12 5.58
CA VAL A 109 5.49 -7.93 5.44
C VAL A 109 6.36 -8.05 4.20
N ILE A 110 6.23 -7.08 3.30
CA ILE A 110 7.09 -6.92 2.13
C ILE A 110 7.94 -5.66 2.35
N GLY A 111 9.26 -5.81 2.27
CA GLY A 111 10.20 -4.69 2.31
C GLY A 111 10.65 -4.31 0.89
N LEU A 112 10.46 -3.04 0.49
CA LEU A 112 11.08 -2.46 -0.70
C LEU A 112 12.20 -1.52 -0.22
N LEU A 113 13.43 -2.00 -0.33
CA LEU A 113 14.57 -1.52 0.41
C LEU A 113 15.75 -1.20 -0.52
N GLY A 114 16.75 -0.53 0.01
CA GLY A 114 18.04 -0.32 -0.63
C GLY A 114 19.19 -0.67 0.30
N ARG A 115 20.42 -0.38 -0.11
CA ARG A 115 21.65 -0.68 0.62
C ARG A 115 21.76 -2.18 0.95
N ASP A 116 21.87 -2.52 2.22
CA ASP A 116 21.89 -3.90 2.75
C ASP A 116 20.50 -4.40 3.19
N GLY A 117 19.47 -3.54 3.07
CA GLY A 117 18.11 -3.79 3.54
C GLY A 117 17.86 -3.42 4.99
N GLY A 118 18.89 -3.10 5.75
CA GLY A 118 18.82 -2.68 7.14
C GLY A 118 18.01 -3.63 8.04
N ARG A 119 17.51 -3.10 9.14
CA ARG A 119 16.74 -3.87 10.13
C ARG A 119 15.38 -4.33 9.60
N ILE A 120 14.75 -3.57 8.70
CA ILE A 120 13.42 -3.91 8.15
C ILE A 120 13.48 -5.24 7.39
N ARG A 121 14.60 -5.55 6.71
CA ARG A 121 14.82 -6.83 6.04
C ARG A 121 14.58 -8.03 6.96
N GLY A 122 15.01 -7.94 8.22
CA GLY A 122 14.85 -9.01 9.20
C GLY A 122 13.41 -9.27 9.65
N TYR A 123 12.51 -8.31 9.46
CA TYR A 123 11.08 -8.44 9.76
C TYR A 123 10.22 -8.72 8.52
N SER A 124 10.82 -8.68 7.32
CA SER A 124 10.11 -8.91 6.07
C SER A 124 9.96 -10.40 5.77
N ASP A 125 8.77 -10.84 5.39
CA ASP A 125 8.55 -12.16 4.81
C ASP A 125 9.16 -12.24 3.40
N THR A 126 9.16 -11.11 2.69
CA THR A 126 9.83 -10.92 1.40
C THR A 126 10.52 -9.56 1.40
N ALA A 127 11.78 -9.51 1.03
CA ALA A 127 12.54 -8.26 0.90
C ALA A 127 13.06 -8.11 -0.53
N ILE A 128 12.70 -7.01 -1.18
CA ILE A 128 13.26 -6.56 -2.45
C ILE A 128 14.28 -5.48 -2.11
N VAL A 129 15.55 -5.79 -2.29
CA VAL A 129 16.66 -4.87 -1.97
C VAL A 129 17.32 -4.46 -3.29
N VAL A 130 17.14 -3.20 -3.69
CA VAL A 130 17.77 -2.69 -4.89
C VAL A 130 19.28 -2.46 -4.67
N PRO A 131 20.15 -2.79 -5.66
CA PRO A 131 21.61 -2.81 -5.47
C PRO A 131 22.21 -1.40 -5.61
N GLU A 132 21.84 -0.48 -4.72
CA GLU A 132 22.31 0.90 -4.75
C GLU A 132 22.48 1.43 -3.30
N GLN A 133 23.35 2.44 -3.14
CA GLN A 133 23.72 3.01 -1.84
C GLN A 133 23.18 4.44 -1.66
N GLU A 134 23.06 5.21 -2.74
CA GLU A 134 22.60 6.59 -2.70
C GLU A 134 21.07 6.69 -2.68
N THR A 135 20.53 7.45 -1.74
CA THR A 135 19.09 7.53 -1.49
C THR A 135 18.27 7.82 -2.74
N PHE A 136 18.64 8.83 -3.54
CA PHE A 136 17.88 9.18 -4.73
C PHE A 136 17.93 8.10 -5.81
N LYS A 137 19.07 7.42 -6.00
CA LYS A 137 19.20 6.31 -6.94
C LYS A 137 18.39 5.08 -6.50
N ILE A 138 18.36 4.80 -5.19
CA ILE A 138 17.47 3.77 -4.63
C ILE A 138 16.02 4.09 -4.97
N GLN A 139 15.58 5.34 -4.80
CA GLN A 139 14.24 5.78 -5.12
C GLN A 139 13.91 5.65 -6.62
N GLU A 140 14.87 5.98 -7.50
CA GLU A 140 14.74 5.78 -8.94
C GLU A 140 14.57 4.28 -9.29
N LEU A 141 15.28 3.39 -8.61
CA LEU A 141 15.14 1.95 -8.81
C LEU A 141 13.87 1.36 -8.20
N HIS A 142 13.35 1.95 -7.12
CA HIS A 142 12.07 1.54 -6.55
C HIS A 142 10.90 1.75 -7.52
N LEU A 143 10.94 2.79 -8.34
CA LEU A 143 9.88 3.13 -9.29
C LEU A 143 9.55 1.98 -10.26
N PRO A 144 10.47 1.47 -11.08
CA PRO A 144 10.17 0.37 -11.99
C PRO A 144 9.82 -0.93 -11.25
N VAL A 145 10.37 -1.15 -10.05
CA VAL A 145 10.02 -2.33 -9.24
C VAL A 145 8.55 -2.31 -8.86
N TYR A 146 8.06 -1.22 -8.27
CA TYR A 146 6.64 -1.23 -7.88
C TYR A 146 5.68 -1.12 -9.07
N HIS A 147 6.08 -0.52 -10.20
CA HIS A 147 5.31 -0.61 -11.43
C HIS A 147 5.20 -2.06 -11.93
N ALA A 148 6.31 -2.81 -11.91
CA ALA A 148 6.28 -4.24 -12.26
C ALA A 148 5.35 -5.02 -11.31
N LEU A 149 5.39 -4.76 -10.00
CA LEU A 149 4.47 -5.36 -9.03
C LEU A 149 3.00 -5.02 -9.34
N CYS A 150 2.70 -3.76 -9.67
CA CYS A 150 1.34 -3.36 -10.05
C CYS A 150 0.86 -4.08 -11.33
N LEU A 151 1.72 -4.19 -12.36
CA LEU A 151 1.42 -4.94 -13.58
C LEU A 151 1.15 -6.43 -13.29
N MET A 152 1.99 -7.07 -12.47
CA MET A 152 1.83 -8.47 -12.09
C MET A 152 0.54 -8.71 -11.31
N LEU A 153 0.20 -7.83 -10.39
CA LEU A 153 -1.04 -7.90 -9.62
C LEU A 153 -2.27 -7.68 -10.52
N GLU A 154 -2.19 -6.69 -11.41
CA GLU A 154 -3.27 -6.45 -12.39
C GLU A 154 -3.49 -7.66 -13.28
N GLU A 155 -2.43 -8.29 -13.79
CA GLU A 155 -2.53 -9.49 -14.61
C GLU A 155 -3.10 -10.70 -13.86
N TYR A 156 -2.81 -10.78 -12.56
CA TYR A 156 -3.26 -11.91 -11.73
C TYR A 156 -4.73 -11.80 -11.32
N PHE A 157 -5.24 -10.58 -11.05
CA PHE A 157 -6.57 -10.37 -10.49
C PHE A 157 -7.63 -9.98 -11.52
N PHE A 158 -7.21 -9.45 -12.69
CA PHE A 158 -8.07 -8.91 -13.75
C PHE A 158 -7.65 -9.39 -15.13
#